data_15d377435acd16127af44a5d789afe3e
#
_entry.id   15d377435acd16127af44a5d789afe3e
#
_cell.length_a   1.000
_cell.length_b   1.000
_cell.length_c   1.000
_cell.angle_alpha   90.00
_cell.angle_beta   90.00
_cell.angle_gamma   90.00
#
_symmetry.space_group_name_H-M   'P 1'
#
loop_
_entity.id
_entity.type
_entity.pdbx_description
1 polymer ?
#
loop_
_entity_poly.entity_id
_entity_poly.type
_entity_poly.pdbx_seq_one_letter_code
_entity_poly.pdbx_strand_id
1 'polypeptide(L)' 'MIKKSLSQQVADDIYHMIVNDNSFTPGSQLPNENDLSQQLGVSRATLREAIRTLVSQGILEVYRGKGTFIASDVK' A
#
# COMPACT_ATOMS: atom_id res chain seq x y z
N MET A 1 -5.04 25.48 -3.58
CA MET A 1 -4.57 24.32 -2.84
C MET A 1 -5.01 23.04 -3.51
N ILE A 2 -4.10 22.13 -3.73
CA ILE A 2 -4.40 20.89 -4.43
C ILE A 2 -4.89 19.86 -3.42
N LYS A 3 -6.06 19.30 -3.68
CA LYS A 3 -6.66 18.30 -2.82
C LYS A 3 -6.15 16.92 -3.26
N LYS A 4 -5.69 16.12 -2.31
CA LYS A 4 -5.25 14.77 -2.63
C LYS A 4 -6.44 13.93 -3.08
N SER A 5 -6.22 13.08 -4.08
CA SER A 5 -7.23 12.09 -4.45
C SER A 5 -7.37 11.06 -3.34
N LEU A 6 -8.47 10.31 -3.36
CA LEU A 6 -8.67 9.27 -2.36
C LEU A 6 -7.57 8.20 -2.46
N SER A 7 -7.16 7.84 -3.67
CA SER A 7 -6.10 6.85 -3.85
C SER A 7 -4.77 7.37 -3.30
N GLN A 8 -4.47 8.65 -3.47
CA GLN A 8 -3.26 9.23 -2.90
C GLN A 8 -3.29 9.21 -1.38
N GLN A 9 -4.45 9.50 -0.81
CA GLN A 9 -4.63 9.45 0.64
C GLN A 9 -4.45 8.05 1.18
N VAL A 10 -4.98 7.05 0.48
CA VAL A 10 -4.81 5.64 0.86
C VAL A 10 -3.34 5.25 0.76
N ALA A 11 -2.64 5.68 -0.29
CA ALA A 11 -1.21 5.41 -0.42
C ALA A 11 -0.44 5.98 0.77
N ASP A 12 -0.76 7.22 1.15
CA ASP A 12 -0.12 7.84 2.33
C ASP A 12 -0.41 7.04 3.60
N ASP A 13 -1.65 6.58 3.76
CA ASP A 13 -2.03 5.81 4.93
C ASP A 13 -1.23 4.51 5.02
N ILE A 14 -1.10 3.80 3.90
CA ILE A 14 -0.32 2.57 3.87
C ILE A 14 1.15 2.85 4.19
N TYR A 15 1.69 3.92 3.62
CA TYR A 15 3.07 4.30 3.89
C TYR A 15 3.29 4.54 5.40
N HIS A 16 2.38 5.27 6.04
CA HIS A 16 2.48 5.52 7.47
C HIS A 16 2.36 4.24 8.30
N MET A 17 1.52 3.30 7.86
CA MET A 17 1.43 2.01 8.53
C MET A 17 2.74 1.25 8.48
N ILE A 18 3.51 1.41 7.39
CA ILE A 18 4.80 0.75 7.25
C ILE A 18 5.86 1.41 8.13
N VAL A 19 5.96 2.75 8.07
CA VAL A 19 7.10 3.44 8.67
C VAL A 19 6.85 3.90 10.10
N ASN A 20 5.61 4.19 10.47
CA ASN A 20 5.30 4.75 11.79
C ASN A 20 4.68 3.74 12.74
N ASP A 21 3.72 2.95 12.25
CA ASP A 21 2.95 2.06 13.11
C ASP A 21 3.52 0.65 13.18
N ASN A 22 4.47 0.33 12.30
CA ASN A 22 5.04 -1.03 12.20
C ASN A 22 3.98 -2.10 11.98
N SER A 23 2.84 -1.71 11.40
CA SER A 23 1.78 -2.66 11.06
C SER A 23 2.24 -3.65 10.00
N PHE A 24 3.13 -3.20 9.11
CA PHE A 24 3.71 -4.03 8.07
C PHE A 24 5.22 -3.89 8.13
N THR A 25 5.92 -5.00 8.23
CA THR A 25 7.39 -4.98 8.30
C THR A 25 7.99 -5.03 6.90
N PRO A 26 9.15 -4.38 6.68
CA PRO A 26 9.84 -4.50 5.39
C PRO A 26 10.07 -5.96 5.02
N GLY A 27 9.85 -6.29 3.75
CA GLY A 27 9.99 -7.65 3.25
C GLY A 27 8.78 -8.54 3.46
N SER A 28 7.80 -8.11 4.23
CA SER A 28 6.62 -8.92 4.47
C SER A 28 5.58 -8.71 3.38
N GLN A 29 4.63 -9.62 3.30
CA GLN A 29 3.57 -9.56 2.31
C GLN A 29 2.39 -8.74 2.81
N LEU A 30 1.85 -7.86 1.96
CA LEU A 30 0.62 -7.17 2.26
C LEU A 30 -0.56 -8.15 2.23
N PRO A 31 -1.60 -7.89 3.04
CA PRO A 31 -2.86 -8.63 2.88
C PRO A 31 -3.37 -8.52 1.44
N ASN A 32 -4.20 -9.47 1.02
CA ASN A 32 -4.75 -9.39 -0.32
C ASN A 32 -5.66 -8.17 -0.47
N GLU A 33 -5.96 -7.81 -1.72
CA GLU A 33 -6.75 -6.61 -2.02
C GLU A 33 -8.09 -6.60 -1.31
N ASN A 34 -8.75 -7.74 -1.29
CA ASN A 34 -10.08 -7.81 -0.68
C ASN A 34 -10.04 -7.49 0.81
N ASP A 35 -9.11 -8.14 1.51
CA ASP A 35 -8.99 -7.93 2.96
C ASP A 35 -8.52 -6.51 3.28
N LEU A 36 -7.52 -6.04 2.55
CA LEU A 36 -6.95 -4.72 2.82
C LEU A 36 -7.94 -3.61 2.49
N SER A 37 -8.69 -3.75 1.40
CA SER A 37 -9.70 -2.74 1.05
C SER A 37 -10.78 -2.66 2.12
N GLN A 38 -11.19 -3.79 2.67
CA GLN A 38 -12.17 -3.81 3.75
C GLN A 38 -11.60 -3.17 5.02
N GLN A 39 -10.35 -3.49 5.34
CA GLN A 39 -9.68 -2.94 6.51
C GLN A 39 -9.57 -1.41 6.42
N LEU A 40 -9.30 -0.89 5.23
CA LEU A 40 -9.15 0.54 5.02
C LEU A 40 -10.46 1.24 4.68
N GLY A 41 -11.52 0.50 4.44
CA GLY A 41 -12.83 1.08 4.13
C GLY A 41 -12.89 1.75 2.76
N VAL A 42 -12.18 1.22 1.77
CA VAL A 42 -12.16 1.78 0.41
C VAL A 42 -12.44 0.69 -0.60
N SER A 43 -12.76 1.10 -1.84
CA SER A 43 -12.97 0.14 -2.92
C SER A 43 -11.66 -0.51 -3.32
N ARG A 44 -11.75 -1.70 -3.93
CA ARG A 44 -10.56 -2.37 -4.44
C ARG A 44 -9.89 -1.56 -5.55
N ALA A 45 -10.67 -0.85 -6.36
CA ALA A 45 -10.12 -0.01 -7.42
C ALA A 45 -9.26 1.12 -6.83
N THR A 46 -9.77 1.77 -5.78
CA THR A 46 -9.01 2.83 -5.10
C THR A 46 -7.74 2.28 -4.47
N LEU A 47 -7.86 1.12 -3.82
CA LEU A 47 -6.68 0.47 -3.21
C LEU A 47 -5.65 0.11 -4.27
N ARG A 48 -6.10 -0.42 -5.41
CA ARG A 48 -5.19 -0.82 -6.48
C ARG A 48 -4.41 0.38 -7.02
N GLU A 49 -5.07 1.52 -7.17
CA GLU A 49 -4.39 2.74 -7.59
C GLU A 49 -3.36 3.19 -6.56
N ALA A 50 -3.69 3.09 -5.28
CA ALA A 50 -2.76 3.44 -4.20
C ALA A 50 -1.54 2.52 -4.25
N ILE A 51 -1.76 1.23 -4.45
CA ILE A 51 -0.65 0.27 -4.54
C ILE A 51 0.25 0.59 -5.72
N ARG A 52 -0.33 0.94 -6.88
CA ARG A 52 0.47 1.34 -8.04
C ARG A 52 1.35 2.54 -7.73
N THR A 53 0.81 3.52 -7.02
CA THR A 53 1.59 4.69 -6.62
C THR A 53 2.77 4.28 -5.75
N LEU A 54 2.53 3.42 -4.78
CA LEU A 54 3.60 2.97 -3.87
C LEU A 54 4.62 2.10 -4.60
N VAL A 55 4.20 1.30 -5.56
CA VAL A 55 5.13 0.52 -6.39
C VAL A 55 6.03 1.46 -7.19
N SER A 56 5.45 2.51 -7.78
CA SER A 56 6.23 3.47 -8.56
C SER A 56 7.24 4.22 -7.70
N GLN A 57 6.98 4.33 -6.41
CA GLN A 57 7.88 5.00 -5.47
C GLN A 57 8.90 4.05 -4.84
N GLY A 58 8.85 2.77 -5.19
CA GLY A 58 9.78 1.79 -4.64
C GLY A 58 9.45 1.32 -3.24
N ILE A 59 8.27 1.64 -2.74
CA ILE A 59 7.84 1.26 -1.39
C ILE A 59 7.26 -0.14 -1.37
N LEU A 60 6.56 -0.52 -2.44
CA LEU A 60 5.98 -1.86 -2.58
C LEU A 60 6.55 -2.53 -3.82
N GLU A 61 6.54 -3.85 -3.79
CA GLU A 61 6.98 -4.70 -4.90
C GLU A 61 5.89 -5.73 -5.19
N VAL A 62 5.60 -5.94 -6.47
CA VAL A 62 4.60 -6.93 -6.88
C VAL A 62 5.33 -8.10 -7.53
N TYR A 63 5.07 -9.30 -7.02
CA TYR A 63 5.61 -10.54 -7.57
C TYR A 63 4.47 -11.35 -8.15
N ARG A 64 4.49 -11.54 -9.45
CA ARG A 64 3.43 -12.23 -10.17
C ARG A 64 3.19 -13.62 -9.57
N GLY A 65 1.94 -13.92 -9.25
CA GLY A 65 1.58 -15.20 -8.67
C GLY A 65 1.86 -15.35 -7.19
N LYS A 66 2.51 -14.36 -6.58
CA LYS A 66 2.84 -14.43 -5.15
C LYS A 66 2.18 -13.32 -4.33
N GLY A 67 2.00 -12.15 -4.91
CA GLY A 67 1.34 -11.05 -4.24
C GLY A 67 2.18 -9.79 -4.18
N THR A 68 1.77 -8.88 -3.30
CA THR A 68 2.43 -7.59 -3.11
C THR A 68 3.18 -7.61 -1.78
N PHE A 69 4.41 -7.17 -1.80
CA PHE A 69 5.31 -7.20 -0.64
C PHE A 69 5.84 -5.79 -0.36
N ILE A 70 6.17 -5.53 0.90
CA ILE A 70 6.85 -4.30 1.28
C ILE A 70 8.31 -4.43 0.87
N ALA A 71 8.83 -3.41 0.17
CA ALA A 71 10.24 -3.42 -0.22
C ALA A 71 11.10 -3.51 1.03
N SER A 72 12.14 -4.32 0.98
CA SER A 72 12.97 -4.60 2.16
C SER A 72 13.82 -3.41 2.57
N ASP A 73 14.01 -2.43 1.68
CA ASP A 73 14.82 -1.24 1.97
C ASP A 73 13.99 -0.02 2.35
N VAL A 74 12.71 -0.19 2.61
CA VAL A 74 11.85 0.92 3.06
C VAL A 74 12.20 1.26 4.50
N LYS A 75 12.34 2.54 4.75
CA LYS A 75 12.63 3.03 6.11
C LYS A 75 11.48 3.85 6.63
#